data_ebc0ecf52950d0ef63bf3a8e53b267c4
#
_entry.id   ebc0ecf52950d0ef63bf3a8e53b267c4
#
_cell.length_a   1.000
_cell.length_b   1.000
_cell.length_c   1.000
_cell.angle_alpha   90.00
_cell.angle_beta   90.00
_cell.angle_gamma   90.00
#
_symmetry.space_group_name_H-M   'P 1'
#
loop_
_entity.id
_entity.type
_entity.pdbx_description
1 polymer ?
#
loop_
_entity_poly.entity_id
_entity_poly.type
_entity_poly.pdbx_seq_one_letter_code
_entity_poly.pdbx_strand_id
1 'polypeptide(L)'
;MKKLLLSVWLLSLTLLSAVAENYPYRSDVLWVTVPNHADWLYQTGEKATVEVQFYKYGIPRDNVTVTYEIGGDMMPNADTKGSVTLKNGKAVIPLGTMKEPGFRDCRLKATVDGKTYSHHVKVGFSPEKLLPYTTMPSDFNEFWEKAKAEQKEFPLTYTKEHVEKYS
;
A
#
# COMPACT_ATOMS: atom_id res chain seq x y z
N MET A 1 -6.86 39.35 39.03
CA MET A 1 -7.63 39.34 37.78
C MET A 1 -6.77 39.32 36.53
N LYS A 2 -5.79 40.27 36.35
CA LYS A 2 -4.94 40.31 35.14
C LYS A 2 -4.14 39.02 34.85
N LYS A 3 -3.62 38.35 35.92
CA LYS A 3 -2.85 37.10 35.79
C LYS A 3 -3.74 35.89 35.38
N LEU A 4 -4.99 35.90 35.82
CA LEU A 4 -5.98 34.85 35.43
C LEU A 4 -6.42 34.98 33.97
N LEU A 5 -6.60 36.22 33.48
CA LEU A 5 -6.92 36.47 32.09
C LEU A 5 -5.76 36.10 31.16
N LEU A 6 -4.51 36.31 31.57
CA LEU A 6 -3.34 35.94 30.79
C LEU A 6 -3.17 34.43 30.67
N SER A 7 -3.46 33.66 31.73
CA SER A 7 -3.40 32.19 31.73
C SER A 7 -4.51 31.57 30.86
N VAL A 8 -5.69 32.14 30.86
CA VAL A 8 -6.82 31.68 29.99
C VAL A 8 -6.49 31.96 28.52
N TRP A 9 -5.86 33.11 28.22
CA TRP A 9 -5.41 33.46 26.86
C TRP A 9 -4.32 32.52 26.36
N LEU A 10 -3.35 32.16 27.22
CA LEU A 10 -2.29 31.19 26.87
C LEU A 10 -2.87 29.79 26.62
N LEU A 11 -3.85 29.36 27.41
CA LEU A 11 -4.52 28.07 27.25
C LEU A 11 -5.34 28.00 25.97
N SER A 12 -6.00 29.11 25.56
CA SER A 12 -6.76 29.18 24.30
C SER A 12 -5.85 29.14 23.06
N LEU A 13 -4.62 29.72 23.12
CA LEU A 13 -3.67 29.62 22.02
C LEU A 13 -3.14 28.19 21.82
N THR A 14 -2.94 27.43 22.88
CA THR A 14 -2.49 26.03 22.77
C THR A 14 -3.58 25.10 22.22
N LEU A 15 -4.85 25.39 22.47
CA LEU A 15 -5.99 24.64 21.93
C LEU A 15 -6.21 24.89 20.43
N LEU A 16 -5.90 26.10 19.94
CA LEU A 16 -6.01 26.41 18.50
C LEU A 16 -4.91 25.74 17.66
N SER A 17 -3.73 25.50 18.22
CA SER A 17 -2.65 24.78 17.52
C SER A 17 -2.93 23.28 17.38
N ALA A 18 -3.76 22.68 18.23
CA ALA A 18 -4.12 21.25 18.16
C ALA A 18 -5.11 20.92 17.03
N VAL A 19 -5.81 21.91 16.47
CA VAL A 19 -6.80 21.72 15.39
C VAL A 19 -6.19 21.93 14.00
N ALA A 20 -5.00 22.49 13.90
CA ALA A 20 -4.33 22.82 12.63
C ALA A 20 -3.61 21.63 11.97
N GLU A 21 -3.55 20.46 12.61
CA GLU A 21 -2.83 19.28 12.09
C GLU A 21 -3.60 18.42 11.07
N ASN A 22 -4.82 18.77 10.74
CA ASN A 22 -5.68 17.94 9.92
C ASN A 22 -5.98 18.48 8.54
N TYR A 23 -5.01 18.81 7.68
CA TYR A 23 -5.22 18.75 6.24
C TYR A 23 -4.32 19.68 5.41
N PRO A 24 -3.90 19.26 4.22
CA PRO A 24 -3.76 17.89 3.76
C PRO A 24 -2.45 17.29 4.28
N TYR A 25 -2.49 16.02 4.77
CA TYR A 25 -1.27 15.28 5.12
C TYR A 25 -0.40 15.15 3.87
N ARG A 26 0.63 15.94 3.77
CA ARG A 26 1.65 15.79 2.73
C ARG A 26 2.70 14.82 3.26
N SER A 27 2.86 13.71 2.58
CA SER A 27 4.00 12.85 2.85
C SER A 27 5.29 13.63 2.57
N ASP A 28 6.17 13.69 3.56
CA ASP A 28 7.50 14.28 3.41
C ASP A 28 8.47 13.35 2.66
N VAL A 29 8.04 12.12 2.37
CA VAL A 29 8.83 11.12 1.66
C VAL A 29 8.09 10.58 0.44
N LEU A 30 8.86 10.18 -0.55
CA LEU A 30 8.43 9.43 -1.72
C LEU A 30 9.32 8.21 -1.87
N TRP A 31 8.71 7.03 -1.92
CA TRP A 31 9.34 5.81 -2.39
C TRP A 31 9.09 5.67 -3.88
N VAL A 32 10.13 5.34 -4.63
CA VAL A 32 10.01 4.92 -6.03
C VAL A 32 10.55 3.51 -6.14
N THR A 33 9.73 2.60 -6.67
CA THR A 33 10.08 1.20 -6.86
C THR A 33 9.87 0.84 -8.32
N VAL A 34 10.92 0.34 -8.96
CA VAL A 34 10.92 -0.01 -10.38
C VAL A 34 11.36 -1.47 -10.51
N PRO A 35 10.43 -2.38 -10.82
CA PRO A 35 10.79 -3.77 -11.09
C PRO A 35 11.54 -3.89 -12.41
N ASN A 36 12.27 -4.99 -12.61
CA ASN A 36 12.95 -5.26 -13.87
C ASN A 36 12.00 -5.66 -15.01
N HIS A 37 10.71 -5.89 -14.71
CA HIS A 37 9.63 -6.02 -15.70
C HIS A 37 8.61 -4.90 -15.51
N ALA A 38 8.28 -4.20 -16.58
CA ALA A 38 7.43 -3.02 -16.55
C ALA A 38 5.97 -3.31 -16.14
N ASP A 39 5.49 -4.52 -16.38
CA ASP A 39 4.15 -4.99 -16.02
C ASP A 39 4.08 -5.64 -14.63
N TRP A 40 5.23 -5.74 -13.92
CA TRP A 40 5.34 -6.37 -12.60
C TRP A 40 5.02 -7.87 -12.58
N LEU A 41 5.03 -8.51 -13.76
CA LEU A 41 4.68 -9.92 -13.94
C LEU A 41 5.91 -10.71 -14.41
N TYR A 42 6.03 -11.92 -13.89
CA TYR A 42 7.11 -12.85 -14.14
C TYR A 42 6.55 -14.24 -14.42
N GLN A 43 7.30 -15.05 -15.13
CA GLN A 43 6.98 -16.47 -15.21
C GLN A 43 7.49 -17.18 -13.93
N THR A 44 6.81 -18.28 -13.55
CA THR A 44 7.33 -19.16 -12.48
C THR A 44 8.75 -19.63 -12.81
N GLY A 45 9.65 -19.55 -11.82
CA GLY A 45 11.08 -19.86 -11.99
C GLY A 45 11.93 -18.66 -12.41
N GLU A 46 11.35 -17.59 -12.91
CA GLU A 46 12.07 -16.37 -13.28
C GLU A 46 12.53 -15.58 -12.05
N LYS A 47 13.62 -14.80 -12.18
CA LYS A 47 14.15 -13.97 -11.09
C LYS A 47 13.63 -12.55 -11.19
N ALA A 48 12.93 -12.12 -10.17
CA ALA A 48 12.46 -10.75 -10.02
C ALA A 48 13.43 -9.90 -9.20
N THR A 49 13.60 -8.65 -9.60
CA THR A 49 14.34 -7.63 -8.85
C THR A 49 13.57 -6.32 -8.85
N VAL A 50 13.81 -5.48 -7.85
CA VAL A 50 13.26 -4.14 -7.80
C VAL A 50 14.36 -3.12 -7.49
N GLU A 51 14.45 -2.06 -8.30
CA GLU A 51 15.22 -0.88 -7.93
C GLU A 51 14.37 -0.04 -6.98
N VAL A 52 14.94 0.35 -5.85
CA VAL A 52 14.30 1.15 -4.82
C VAL A 52 15.01 2.49 -4.72
N GLN A 53 14.24 3.57 -4.73
CA GLN A 53 14.71 4.93 -4.50
C GLN A 53 13.92 5.55 -3.35
N PHE A 54 14.57 6.41 -2.57
CA PHE A 54 13.95 7.10 -1.45
C PHE A 54 14.25 8.60 -1.53
N TYR A 55 13.19 9.39 -1.56
CA TYR A 55 13.24 10.85 -1.59
C TYR A 55 12.67 11.42 -0.31
N LYS A 56 13.29 12.46 0.22
CA LYS A 56 12.74 13.26 1.30
C LYS A 56 12.69 14.72 0.88
N TYR A 57 11.52 15.33 0.95
CA TYR A 57 11.25 16.68 0.43
C TYR A 57 11.62 16.85 -1.05
N GLY A 58 11.42 15.82 -1.87
CA GLY A 58 11.76 15.82 -3.30
C GLY A 58 13.26 15.62 -3.60
N ILE A 59 14.11 15.45 -2.58
CA ILE A 59 15.56 15.25 -2.74
C ILE A 59 15.88 13.77 -2.55
N PRO A 60 16.57 13.11 -3.51
CA PRO A 60 17.03 11.73 -3.33
C PRO A 60 17.99 11.64 -2.15
N ARG A 61 17.82 10.62 -1.32
CA ARG A 61 18.65 10.42 -0.13
C ARG A 61 19.68 9.33 -0.40
N ASP A 62 20.93 9.66 -0.14
CA ASP A 62 22.05 8.74 -0.23
C ASP A 62 22.43 8.20 1.15
N ASN A 63 23.15 7.08 1.17
CA ASN A 63 23.60 6.41 2.38
C ASN A 63 22.48 6.03 3.37
N VAL A 64 21.23 5.94 2.90
CA VAL A 64 20.11 5.44 3.69
C VAL A 64 20.10 3.92 3.66
N THR A 65 20.06 3.29 4.81
CA THR A 65 19.89 1.85 4.92
C THR A 65 18.39 1.51 4.84
N VAL A 66 18.03 0.71 3.85
CA VAL A 66 16.70 0.14 3.66
C VAL A 66 16.73 -1.31 4.09
N THR A 67 15.96 -1.66 5.12
CA THR A 67 15.72 -3.05 5.50
C THR A 67 14.53 -3.59 4.71
N TYR A 68 14.57 -4.88 4.38
CA TYR A 68 13.49 -5.52 3.66
C TYR A 68 13.16 -6.91 4.21
N GLU A 69 11.90 -7.26 4.08
CA GLU A 69 11.36 -8.59 4.33
C GLU A 69 10.55 -9.02 3.11
N ILE A 70 10.87 -10.19 2.54
CA ILE A 70 10.23 -10.72 1.33
C ILE A 70 9.59 -12.05 1.66
N GLY A 71 8.35 -12.26 1.20
CA GLY A 71 7.60 -13.50 1.41
C GLY A 71 6.42 -13.62 0.45
N GLY A 72 5.62 -14.66 0.61
CA GLY A 72 4.34 -14.78 -0.07
C GLY A 72 3.39 -13.64 0.30
N ASP A 73 2.58 -13.19 -0.64
CA ASP A 73 1.55 -12.19 -0.36
C ASP A 73 0.58 -12.70 0.70
N MET A 74 0.17 -11.83 1.62
CA MET A 74 -0.72 -12.12 2.76
C MET A 74 -0.17 -13.18 3.75
N MET A 75 1.08 -13.65 3.57
CA MET A 75 1.69 -14.59 4.50
C MET A 75 2.37 -13.86 5.67
N PRO A 76 2.21 -14.33 6.92
CA PRO A 76 2.75 -13.65 8.10
C PRO A 76 4.28 -13.70 8.14
N ASN A 77 4.89 -14.75 7.60
CA ASN A 77 6.33 -14.98 7.68
C ASN A 77 7.03 -14.63 6.37
N ALA A 78 8.08 -13.83 6.48
CA ALA A 78 9.01 -13.62 5.38
C ALA A 78 9.95 -14.82 5.25
N ASP A 79 10.23 -15.23 4.01
CA ASP A 79 11.21 -16.27 3.70
C ASP A 79 12.62 -15.68 3.53
N THR A 80 12.72 -14.39 3.26
CA THR A 80 13.98 -13.67 3.07
C THR A 80 13.94 -12.33 3.79
N LYS A 81 15.01 -12.00 4.50
CA LYS A 81 15.21 -10.70 5.16
C LYS A 81 16.61 -10.19 4.88
N GLY A 82 16.76 -8.89 4.78
CA GLY A 82 18.06 -8.28 4.54
C GLY A 82 18.02 -6.76 4.62
N SER A 83 19.13 -6.16 4.22
CA SER A 83 19.25 -4.71 4.10
C SER A 83 20.13 -4.34 2.91
N VAL A 84 19.89 -3.16 2.34
CA VAL A 84 20.71 -2.53 1.33
C VAL A 84 20.92 -1.07 1.71
N THR A 85 22.06 -0.51 1.33
CA THR A 85 22.32 0.93 1.49
C THR A 85 22.18 1.61 0.14
N LEU A 86 21.40 2.67 0.09
CA LEU A 86 21.22 3.46 -1.13
C LEU A 86 22.55 4.13 -1.51
N LYS A 87 22.95 3.98 -2.77
CA LYS A 87 24.09 4.65 -3.39
C LYS A 87 23.59 5.46 -4.57
N ASN A 88 23.96 6.74 -4.63
CA ASN A 88 23.39 7.68 -5.60
C ASN A 88 21.85 7.68 -5.57
N GLY A 89 21.28 7.59 -4.35
CA GLY A 89 19.84 7.61 -4.10
C GLY A 89 19.09 6.32 -4.42
N LYS A 90 19.76 5.21 -4.80
CA LYS A 90 19.10 3.97 -5.24
C LYS A 90 19.81 2.70 -4.80
N ALA A 91 19.09 1.60 -4.78
CA ALA A 91 19.60 0.24 -4.60
C ALA A 91 18.71 -0.78 -5.31
N VAL A 92 19.25 -1.94 -5.62
CA VAL A 92 18.49 -3.07 -6.20
C VAL A 92 18.33 -4.15 -5.15
N ILE A 93 17.11 -4.61 -4.97
CA ILE A 93 16.74 -5.69 -4.06
C ILE A 93 16.30 -6.91 -4.89
N PRO A 94 16.92 -8.09 -4.69
CA PRO A 94 16.47 -9.32 -5.32
C PRO A 94 15.17 -9.80 -4.63
N LEU A 95 14.08 -9.86 -5.36
CA LEU A 95 12.79 -10.37 -4.87
C LEU A 95 12.72 -11.91 -4.90
N GLY A 96 13.70 -12.54 -5.57
CA GLY A 96 13.76 -14.00 -5.71
C GLY A 96 12.88 -14.52 -6.84
N THR A 97 12.35 -15.72 -6.65
CA THR A 97 11.53 -16.43 -7.62
C THR A 97 10.41 -17.21 -6.91
N MET A 98 9.41 -17.67 -7.66
CA MET A 98 8.40 -18.62 -7.19
C MET A 98 8.37 -19.86 -8.10
N LYS A 99 8.19 -21.03 -7.50
CA LYS A 99 8.03 -22.29 -8.24
C LYS A 99 6.57 -22.51 -8.67
N GLU A 100 5.64 -21.91 -7.95
CA GLU A 100 4.20 -21.99 -8.18
C GLU A 100 3.64 -20.62 -8.49
N PRO A 101 2.50 -20.55 -9.23
CA PRO A 101 1.81 -19.27 -9.47
C PRO A 101 1.43 -18.56 -8.17
N GLY A 102 1.58 -17.24 -8.14
CA GLY A 102 1.26 -16.48 -6.94
C GLY A 102 1.86 -15.08 -6.94
N PHE A 103 1.88 -14.46 -5.76
CA PHE A 103 2.43 -13.12 -5.56
C PHE A 103 3.48 -13.11 -4.45
N ARG A 104 4.52 -12.31 -4.65
CA ARG A 104 5.50 -11.99 -3.61
C ARG A 104 5.34 -10.55 -3.16
N ASP A 105 5.41 -10.35 -1.86
CA ASP A 105 5.40 -9.04 -1.21
C ASP A 105 6.78 -8.74 -0.60
N CYS A 106 7.34 -7.59 -0.95
CA CYS A 106 8.55 -7.05 -0.36
C CYS A 106 8.20 -5.83 0.50
N ARG A 107 8.32 -5.97 1.81
CA ARG A 107 8.08 -4.93 2.79
C ARG A 107 9.38 -4.20 3.11
N LEU A 108 9.39 -2.90 2.90
CA LEU A 108 10.56 -2.02 3.01
C LEU A 108 10.42 -1.12 4.24
N LYS A 109 11.52 -0.87 4.92
CA LYS A 109 11.61 0.13 6.00
C LYS A 109 12.91 0.90 5.90
N ALA A 110 12.85 2.21 6.10
CA ALA A 110 14.00 3.09 6.24
C ALA A 110 13.81 4.04 7.42
N THR A 111 14.84 4.26 8.21
CA THR A 111 14.83 5.25 9.29
C THR A 111 15.70 6.43 8.90
N VAL A 112 15.09 7.61 8.80
CA VAL A 112 15.76 8.85 8.42
C VAL A 112 15.35 9.95 9.39
N ASP A 113 16.33 10.65 9.94
CA ASP A 113 16.13 11.73 10.92
C ASP A 113 15.25 11.27 12.11
N GLY A 114 15.48 10.05 12.60
CA GLY A 114 14.76 9.46 13.75
C GLY A 114 13.35 8.96 13.48
N LYS A 115 12.84 9.12 12.24
CA LYS A 115 11.50 8.66 11.83
C LYS A 115 11.62 7.46 10.89
N THR A 116 10.81 6.42 11.14
CA THR A 116 10.74 5.23 10.30
C THR A 116 9.62 5.34 9.27
N TYR A 117 9.97 5.09 8.03
CA TYR A 117 9.08 5.09 6.88
C TYR A 117 8.97 3.68 6.32
N SER A 118 7.76 3.25 6.03
CA SER A 118 7.49 1.92 5.48
C SER A 118 6.90 2.03 4.07
N HIS A 119 7.22 1.05 3.25
CA HIS A 119 6.65 0.88 1.91
C HIS A 119 6.57 -0.60 1.58
N HIS A 120 5.79 -0.98 0.60
CA HIS A 120 5.79 -2.35 0.09
C HIS A 120 5.62 -2.36 -1.43
N VAL A 121 6.13 -3.41 -2.05
CA VAL A 121 6.02 -3.67 -3.47
C VAL A 121 5.66 -5.13 -3.69
N LYS A 122 4.72 -5.39 -4.60
CA LYS A 122 4.26 -6.74 -4.93
C LYS A 122 4.54 -7.04 -6.39
N VAL A 123 4.91 -8.29 -6.66
CA VAL A 123 5.12 -8.81 -8.01
C VAL A 123 4.36 -10.13 -8.18
N GLY A 124 3.83 -10.36 -9.37
CA GLY A 124 3.08 -11.58 -9.71
C GLY A 124 3.94 -12.57 -10.50
N PHE A 125 3.80 -13.85 -10.18
CA PHE A 125 4.41 -14.96 -10.89
C PHE A 125 3.34 -15.82 -11.52
N SER A 126 3.23 -15.81 -12.86
CA SER A 126 2.22 -16.52 -13.64
C SER A 126 0.81 -16.44 -13.04
N PRO A 127 0.31 -15.23 -12.69
CA PRO A 127 -0.97 -15.10 -11.98
C PRO A 127 -2.14 -15.62 -12.81
N GLU A 128 -2.01 -15.67 -14.12
CA GLU A 128 -2.99 -16.26 -15.05
C GLU A 128 -3.18 -17.76 -14.85
N LYS A 129 -2.25 -18.44 -14.16
CA LYS A 129 -2.29 -19.88 -13.85
C LYS A 129 -2.77 -20.17 -12.44
N LEU A 130 -3.17 -19.15 -11.68
CA LEU A 130 -3.75 -19.36 -10.36
C LEU A 130 -5.05 -20.15 -10.47
N LEU A 131 -5.12 -21.23 -9.72
CA LEU A 131 -6.34 -22.03 -9.60
C LEU A 131 -7.09 -21.62 -8.33
N PRO A 132 -8.43 -21.68 -8.33
CA PRO A 132 -9.20 -21.48 -7.11
C PRO A 132 -8.75 -22.48 -6.03
N TYR A 133 -8.55 -21.98 -4.81
CA TYR A 133 -8.17 -22.83 -3.67
C TYR A 133 -9.31 -23.75 -3.23
N THR A 134 -10.55 -23.33 -3.46
CA THR A 134 -11.76 -24.08 -3.13
C THR A 134 -12.57 -24.34 -4.39
N THR A 135 -13.23 -25.48 -4.42
CA THR A 135 -14.21 -25.78 -5.46
C THR A 135 -15.48 -24.94 -5.21
N MET A 136 -16.12 -24.53 -6.30
CA MET A 136 -17.42 -23.88 -6.22
C MET A 136 -18.42 -24.84 -5.58
N PRO A 137 -19.23 -24.41 -4.59
CA PRO A 137 -20.31 -25.24 -4.05
C PRO A 137 -21.24 -25.74 -5.16
N SER A 138 -21.72 -26.96 -5.07
CA SER A 138 -22.54 -27.57 -6.11
C SER A 138 -23.87 -26.87 -6.37
N ASP A 139 -24.38 -26.19 -5.36
CA ASP A 139 -25.62 -25.40 -5.38
C ASP A 139 -25.43 -23.91 -5.70
N PHE A 140 -24.18 -23.46 -5.97
CA PHE A 140 -23.87 -22.05 -6.16
C PHE A 140 -24.74 -21.39 -7.23
N ASN A 141 -24.87 -22.00 -8.38
CA ASN A 141 -25.63 -21.43 -9.48
C ASN A 141 -27.13 -21.41 -9.15
N GLU A 142 -27.67 -22.49 -8.59
CA GLU A 142 -29.07 -22.58 -8.18
C GLU A 142 -29.42 -21.53 -7.11
N PHE A 143 -28.57 -21.39 -6.10
CA PHE A 143 -28.72 -20.37 -5.06
C PHE A 143 -28.83 -18.96 -5.67
N TRP A 144 -27.91 -18.61 -6.57
CA TRP A 144 -27.87 -17.27 -7.15
C TRP A 144 -29.02 -17.02 -8.13
N GLU A 145 -29.45 -18.00 -8.91
CA GLU A 145 -30.62 -17.86 -9.78
C GLU A 145 -31.90 -17.63 -8.97
N LYS A 146 -32.07 -18.37 -7.87
CA LYS A 146 -33.17 -18.18 -6.93
C LYS A 146 -33.14 -16.78 -6.29
N ALA A 147 -31.96 -16.36 -5.77
CA ALA A 147 -31.81 -15.05 -5.14
C ALA A 147 -32.09 -13.90 -6.14
N LYS A 148 -31.65 -14.02 -7.40
CA LYS A 148 -31.96 -13.05 -8.45
C LYS A 148 -33.45 -13.03 -8.81
N ALA A 149 -34.10 -14.18 -8.82
CA ALA A 149 -35.53 -14.26 -9.08
C ALA A 149 -36.33 -13.56 -7.97
N GLU A 150 -36.00 -13.85 -6.71
CA GLU A 150 -36.62 -13.18 -5.54
C GLU A 150 -36.37 -11.66 -5.57
N GLN A 151 -35.16 -11.22 -5.90
CA GLN A 151 -34.83 -9.79 -5.98
C GLN A 151 -35.64 -9.05 -7.05
N LYS A 152 -36.01 -9.70 -8.16
CA LYS A 152 -36.84 -9.09 -9.21
C LYS A 152 -38.25 -8.72 -8.75
N GLU A 153 -38.77 -9.39 -7.72
CA GLU A 153 -40.07 -9.09 -7.12
C GLU A 153 -40.03 -7.75 -6.38
N PHE A 154 -38.83 -7.26 -6.02
CA PHE A 154 -38.63 -5.99 -5.31
C PHE A 154 -37.77 -5.05 -6.16
N PRO A 155 -38.34 -4.48 -7.25
CA PRO A 155 -37.54 -3.61 -8.13
C PRO A 155 -37.05 -2.38 -7.40
N LEU A 156 -35.80 -2.04 -7.61
CA LEU A 156 -35.19 -0.83 -7.06
C LEU A 156 -35.81 0.39 -7.77
N THR A 157 -36.62 1.17 -7.06
CA THR A 157 -37.10 2.45 -7.55
C THR A 157 -36.18 3.57 -7.06
N TYR A 158 -35.66 4.37 -7.99
CA TYR A 158 -34.85 5.54 -7.65
C TYR A 158 -35.17 6.71 -8.59
N THR A 159 -35.01 7.91 -8.08
CA THR A 159 -34.98 9.15 -8.86
C THR A 159 -33.53 9.63 -8.96
N LYS A 160 -33.14 10.05 -10.17
CA LYS A 160 -31.86 10.75 -10.37
C LYS A 160 -32.16 12.25 -10.46
N GLU A 161 -31.46 13.03 -9.64
CA GLU A 161 -31.46 14.47 -9.72
C GLU A 161 -30.08 14.93 -10.16
N HIS A 162 -30.00 15.82 -11.15
CA HIS A 162 -28.74 16.43 -11.56
C HIS A 162 -28.40 17.55 -10.57
N VAL A 163 -27.23 17.45 -9.94
CA VAL A 163 -26.74 18.45 -9.00
C VAL A 163 -25.61 19.22 -9.67
N GLU A 164 -25.92 20.39 -10.23
CA GLU A 164 -24.98 21.24 -10.99
C GLU A 164 -23.70 21.60 -10.20
N LYS A 165 -23.80 21.67 -8.88
CA LYS A 165 -22.68 22.04 -8.01
C LYS A 165 -21.51 21.03 -8.04
N TYR A 166 -21.74 19.81 -8.52
CA TYR A 166 -20.76 18.72 -8.51
C TYR A 166 -20.54 18.08 -9.88
N SER A 167 -20.96 18.75 -10.94
CA SER A 167 -20.74 18.34 -12.34
C SER A 167 -19.49 18.98 -12.93
#